data_c58055b352146241cb6e58e7b90538b1
#
_entry.id   c58055b352146241cb6e58e7b90538b1
#
_cell.length_a   1.000
_cell.length_b   1.000
_cell.length_c   1.000
_cell.angle_alpha   90.00
_cell.angle_beta   90.00
_cell.angle_gamma   90.00
#
_symmetry.space_group_name_H-M   'P 1'
#
loop_
_entity.id
_entity.type
_entity.pdbx_description
1 polymer ?
#
loop_
_entity_poly.entity_id
_entity_poly.type
_entity_poly.pdbx_seq_one_letter_code
_entity_poly.pdbx_strand_id
1 'polypeptide(L)'
;MPITRRALLTSGLIAGFLPTSRALAQSAEPFPVPESEARKVPFKFQRREMAFKTQEPAGTIVVDPKRCFLYHVQGGGQAMRYGVAVGKSSKAWSGEAVIKRMAKWPVWVPAPYHLEQIPSLAKHINGMPGGLDNPMGARAMYLYQGEVDTINRIHGGTTPAQIGSKKTAGCFGMLNIDIIHLYDRVAIGTRVVVLG
;
A
#
# COMPACT_ATOMS: atom_id res chain seq x y z
N MET A 1 5.09 19.03 -81.19
CA MET A 1 3.96 18.63 -80.31
C MET A 1 4.51 18.36 -78.95
N PRO A 2 4.23 19.17 -77.94
CA PRO A 2 4.74 18.93 -76.57
C PRO A 2 3.69 18.17 -75.74
N ILE A 3 4.13 17.12 -75.07
CA ILE A 3 3.34 16.29 -74.17
C ILE A 3 3.49 16.87 -72.76
N THR A 4 2.38 17.38 -72.21
CA THR A 4 2.29 17.88 -70.83
C THR A 4 2.13 16.71 -69.83
N ARG A 5 3.09 16.57 -68.86
CA ARG A 5 2.96 15.68 -67.74
C ARG A 5 2.20 16.40 -66.59
N ARG A 6 1.01 15.91 -66.28
CA ARG A 6 0.26 16.29 -65.07
C ARG A 6 0.84 15.51 -63.91
N ALA A 7 1.43 16.21 -62.93
CA ALA A 7 1.79 15.64 -61.65
C ALA A 7 0.55 15.61 -60.73
N LEU A 8 0.15 14.41 -60.30
CA LEU A 8 -0.83 14.20 -59.24
C LEU A 8 -0.14 14.28 -57.89
N LEU A 9 -0.47 15.34 -57.16
CA LEU A 9 -0.12 15.47 -55.74
C LEU A 9 -1.15 14.71 -54.92
N THR A 10 -0.77 13.55 -54.40
CA THR A 10 -1.53 12.82 -53.37
C THR A 10 -1.14 13.39 -51.98
N SER A 11 -2.03 14.20 -51.43
CA SER A 11 -1.94 14.63 -50.05
C SER A 11 -2.32 13.49 -49.12
N GLY A 12 -1.34 12.86 -48.50
CA GLY A 12 -1.56 11.88 -47.43
C GLY A 12 -1.94 12.58 -46.13
N LEU A 13 -3.18 12.39 -45.64
CA LEU A 13 -3.57 12.75 -44.28
C LEU A 13 -2.89 11.78 -43.29
N ILE A 14 -1.89 12.28 -42.59
CA ILE A 14 -1.35 11.60 -41.42
C ILE A 14 -2.30 11.87 -40.23
N ALA A 15 -3.19 10.93 -39.93
CA ALA A 15 -3.98 10.95 -38.72
C ALA A 15 -3.03 10.69 -37.53
N GLY A 16 -2.62 11.76 -36.86
CA GLY A 16 -1.83 11.66 -35.63
C GLY A 16 -2.67 11.04 -34.52
N PHE A 17 -2.37 9.80 -34.15
CA PHE A 17 -2.85 9.19 -32.90
C PHE A 17 -2.17 9.91 -31.74
N LEU A 18 -2.87 10.86 -31.12
CA LEU A 18 -2.49 11.41 -29.82
C LEU A 18 -2.79 10.32 -28.78
N PRO A 19 -1.80 9.89 -27.98
CA PRO A 19 -2.09 9.02 -26.85
C PRO A 19 -2.93 9.82 -25.85
N THR A 20 -4.20 9.48 -25.70
CA THR A 20 -5.02 9.98 -24.61
C THR A 20 -4.47 9.41 -23.32
N SER A 21 -3.61 10.18 -22.66
CA SER A 21 -3.22 9.92 -21.27
C SER A 21 -4.49 9.96 -20.43
N ARG A 22 -5.03 8.80 -20.11
CA ARG A 22 -6.10 8.62 -19.15
C ARG A 22 -5.51 8.96 -17.79
N ALA A 23 -5.48 10.26 -17.44
CA ALA A 23 -5.27 10.69 -16.08
C ALA A 23 -6.40 10.04 -15.27
N LEU A 24 -6.06 8.97 -14.53
CA LEU A 24 -6.95 8.43 -13.49
C LEU A 24 -7.19 9.60 -12.55
N ALA A 25 -8.38 10.18 -12.57
CA ALA A 25 -8.81 11.15 -11.62
C ALA A 25 -8.69 10.48 -10.24
N GLN A 26 -7.61 10.78 -9.54
CA GLN A 26 -7.41 10.36 -8.17
C GLN A 26 -8.53 11.05 -7.39
N SER A 27 -9.56 10.30 -7.01
CA SER A 27 -10.65 10.83 -6.20
C SER A 27 -10.02 11.49 -4.97
N ALA A 28 -10.35 12.78 -4.75
CA ALA A 28 -9.80 13.52 -3.63
C ALA A 28 -10.07 12.72 -2.34
N GLU A 29 -9.01 12.52 -1.54
CA GLU A 29 -9.14 11.86 -0.25
C GLU A 29 -10.03 12.71 0.66
N PRO A 30 -10.95 12.11 1.46
CA PRO A 30 -11.83 12.84 2.36
C PRO A 30 -11.07 13.55 3.50
N PHE A 31 -9.82 13.14 3.74
CA PHE A 31 -8.94 13.76 4.72
C PHE A 31 -7.58 14.06 4.08
N PRO A 32 -6.88 15.14 4.49
CA PRO A 32 -5.60 15.50 3.93
C PRO A 32 -4.52 14.45 4.21
N VAL A 33 -3.81 14.03 3.18
CA VAL A 33 -2.66 13.11 3.28
C VAL A 33 -1.45 13.81 2.66
N PRO A 34 -0.71 14.65 3.43
CA PRO A 34 0.37 15.44 2.90
C PRO A 34 1.58 14.59 2.52
N GLU A 35 2.09 14.77 1.31
CA GLU A 35 3.31 14.10 0.84
C GLU A 35 4.55 14.43 1.69
N SER A 36 4.54 15.59 2.36
CA SER A 36 5.64 16.01 3.23
C SER A 36 5.92 15.04 4.37
N GLU A 37 4.93 14.23 4.80
CA GLU A 37 5.13 13.22 5.84
C GLU A 37 6.15 12.14 5.41
N ALA A 38 6.19 11.79 4.13
CA ALA A 38 7.17 10.82 3.62
C ALA A 38 8.62 11.32 3.77
N ARG A 39 8.85 12.63 3.68
CA ARG A 39 10.19 13.24 3.82
C ARG A 39 10.72 13.21 5.27
N LYS A 40 9.83 13.08 6.27
CA LYS A 40 10.20 12.98 7.68
C LYS A 40 10.68 11.59 8.08
N VAL A 41 10.44 10.58 7.23
CA VAL A 41 10.91 9.21 7.44
C VAL A 41 12.42 9.15 7.16
N PRO A 42 13.23 8.44 7.99
CA PRO A 42 14.63 8.21 7.68
C PRO A 42 14.83 7.66 6.27
N PHE A 43 15.79 8.19 5.51
CA PHE A 43 15.99 7.90 4.09
C PHE A 43 15.99 6.40 3.76
N LYS A 44 16.58 5.56 4.61
CA LYS A 44 16.62 4.10 4.42
C LYS A 44 15.22 3.46 4.35
N PHE A 45 14.22 4.06 4.99
CA PHE A 45 12.84 3.55 5.05
C PHE A 45 11.89 4.23 4.07
N GLN A 46 12.33 5.26 3.36
CA GLN A 46 11.49 5.91 2.34
C GLN A 46 11.15 4.93 1.21
N ARG A 47 9.95 5.06 0.67
CA ARG A 47 9.49 4.29 -0.49
C ARG A 47 10.39 4.47 -1.69
N ARG A 48 10.77 3.37 -2.35
CA ARG A 48 11.54 3.39 -3.59
C ARG A 48 11.48 2.07 -4.34
N GLU A 49 11.64 2.13 -5.64
CA GLU A 49 11.95 0.96 -6.45
C GLU A 49 13.35 0.47 -6.20
N MET A 50 13.53 -0.85 -6.28
CA MET A 50 14.84 -1.47 -6.15
C MET A 50 14.89 -2.87 -6.74
N ALA A 51 16.09 -3.33 -7.06
CA ALA A 51 16.31 -4.74 -7.39
C ALA A 51 15.93 -5.63 -6.18
N PHE A 52 15.11 -6.65 -6.43
CA PHE A 52 14.65 -7.58 -5.41
C PHE A 52 14.64 -9.00 -5.95
N LYS A 53 15.67 -9.76 -5.59
CA LYS A 53 15.79 -11.15 -6.00
C LYS A 53 14.85 -12.01 -5.16
N THR A 54 13.83 -12.58 -5.78
CA THR A 54 12.82 -13.44 -5.14
C THR A 54 12.30 -14.48 -6.13
N GLN A 55 11.75 -15.58 -5.62
CA GLN A 55 11.00 -16.57 -6.39
C GLN A 55 9.49 -16.23 -6.42
N GLU A 56 9.06 -15.24 -5.65
CA GLU A 56 7.66 -14.85 -5.59
C GLU A 56 7.22 -14.20 -6.91
N PRO A 57 6.04 -14.56 -7.43
CA PRO A 57 5.51 -13.97 -8.66
C PRO A 57 5.21 -12.48 -8.51
N ALA A 58 5.19 -11.77 -9.63
CA ALA A 58 4.76 -10.38 -9.68
C ALA A 58 3.36 -10.20 -9.07
N GLY A 59 3.13 -9.10 -8.36
CA GLY A 59 1.91 -8.83 -7.61
C GLY A 59 1.93 -9.33 -6.17
N THR A 60 2.87 -10.22 -5.78
CA THR A 60 2.99 -10.67 -4.39
C THR A 60 3.51 -9.55 -3.48
N ILE A 61 2.98 -9.49 -2.27
CA ILE A 61 3.54 -8.69 -1.19
C ILE A 61 4.47 -9.57 -0.35
N VAL A 62 5.72 -9.16 -0.16
CA VAL A 62 6.65 -9.82 0.77
C VAL A 62 6.95 -8.86 1.92
N VAL A 63 6.71 -9.30 3.15
CA VAL A 63 7.04 -8.54 4.36
C VAL A 63 8.27 -9.13 5.02
N ASP A 64 9.26 -8.30 5.31
CA ASP A 64 10.44 -8.64 6.11
C ASP A 64 10.35 -7.92 7.47
N PRO A 65 9.81 -8.57 8.50
CA PRO A 65 9.65 -7.97 9.82
C PRO A 65 10.99 -7.70 10.52
N LYS A 66 12.03 -8.48 10.19
CA LYS A 66 13.36 -8.29 10.80
C LYS A 66 13.96 -6.96 10.39
N ARG A 67 13.77 -6.57 9.11
CA ARG A 67 14.31 -5.34 8.53
C ARG A 67 13.31 -4.19 8.52
N CYS A 68 12.03 -4.42 8.89
CA CYS A 68 10.94 -3.45 8.84
C CYS A 68 10.68 -2.93 7.42
N PHE A 69 10.62 -3.85 6.45
CA PHE A 69 10.28 -3.54 5.07
C PHE A 69 9.11 -4.38 4.56
N LEU A 70 8.37 -3.78 3.63
CA LEU A 70 7.39 -4.45 2.79
C LEU A 70 7.81 -4.24 1.33
N TYR A 71 7.74 -5.29 0.54
CA TYR A 71 8.05 -5.30 -0.89
C TYR A 71 6.82 -5.69 -1.68
N HIS A 72 6.42 -4.88 -2.64
CA HIS A 72 5.45 -5.26 -3.66
C HIS A 72 6.26 -5.69 -4.90
N VAL A 73 6.23 -6.97 -5.22
CA VAL A 73 6.99 -7.58 -6.32
C VAL A 73 6.39 -7.12 -7.64
N GLN A 74 7.22 -6.49 -8.50
CA GLN A 74 6.79 -5.94 -9.80
C GLN A 74 7.10 -6.85 -10.98
N GLY A 75 7.92 -7.90 -10.77
CA GLY A 75 8.48 -8.72 -11.84
C GLY A 75 9.80 -8.17 -12.34
N GLY A 76 10.46 -8.90 -13.26
CA GLY A 76 11.76 -8.49 -13.81
C GLY A 76 12.87 -8.31 -12.77
N GLY A 77 12.77 -8.95 -11.60
CA GLY A 77 13.73 -8.78 -10.51
C GLY A 77 13.61 -7.45 -9.77
N GLN A 78 12.49 -6.74 -9.88
CA GLN A 78 12.23 -5.45 -9.26
C GLN A 78 11.10 -5.53 -8.24
N ALA A 79 11.14 -4.67 -7.23
CA ALA A 79 10.05 -4.45 -6.30
C ALA A 79 9.97 -2.99 -5.85
N MET A 80 8.75 -2.53 -5.55
CA MET A 80 8.53 -1.31 -4.79
C MET A 80 8.68 -1.64 -3.31
N ARG A 81 9.65 -1.03 -2.63
CA ARG A 81 9.91 -1.23 -1.21
C ARG A 81 9.32 -0.08 -0.40
N TYR A 82 8.70 -0.41 0.73
CA TYR A 82 8.15 0.51 1.72
C TYR A 82 8.77 0.23 3.08
N GLY A 83 9.04 1.27 3.87
CA GLY A 83 9.31 1.14 5.29
C GLY A 83 8.01 0.89 6.07
N VAL A 84 8.05 -0.01 7.02
CA VAL A 84 6.89 -0.36 7.86
C VAL A 84 7.23 -0.38 9.34
N ALA A 85 6.22 -0.15 10.18
CA ALA A 85 6.25 -0.56 11.58
C ALA A 85 5.69 -1.98 11.68
N VAL A 86 6.28 -2.82 12.54
CA VAL A 86 5.90 -4.22 12.68
C VAL A 86 5.60 -4.60 14.12
N GLY A 87 4.98 -5.75 14.34
CA GLY A 87 4.71 -6.29 15.66
C GLY A 87 6.00 -6.55 16.46
N LYS A 88 5.88 -6.50 17.79
CA LYS A 88 6.94 -6.99 18.68
C LYS A 88 7.24 -8.45 18.34
N SER A 89 8.50 -8.87 18.45
CA SER A 89 8.94 -10.23 18.09
C SER A 89 8.12 -11.36 18.75
N SER A 90 7.63 -11.16 19.97
CA SER A 90 6.75 -12.10 20.69
C SER A 90 5.33 -12.22 20.09
N LYS A 91 4.94 -11.32 19.17
CA LYS A 91 3.65 -11.31 18.47
C LYS A 91 3.84 -11.30 16.96
N ALA A 92 5.08 -11.53 16.48
CA ALA A 92 5.37 -11.57 15.06
C ALA A 92 4.79 -12.83 14.47
N TRP A 93 3.85 -12.68 13.55
CA TRP A 93 3.35 -13.76 12.71
C TRP A 93 4.22 -13.88 11.47
N SER A 94 4.50 -15.09 11.04
CA SER A 94 5.14 -15.39 9.75
C SER A 94 4.36 -16.48 9.02
N GLY A 95 4.51 -16.51 7.70
CA GLY A 95 3.79 -17.46 6.85
C GLY A 95 3.14 -16.79 5.66
N GLU A 96 2.18 -17.49 5.06
CA GLU A 96 1.46 -17.03 3.88
C GLU A 96 0.02 -16.64 4.21
N ALA A 97 -0.46 -15.61 3.57
CA ALA A 97 -1.83 -15.14 3.65
C ALA A 97 -2.30 -14.57 2.30
N VAL A 98 -3.58 -14.30 2.22
CA VAL A 98 -4.21 -13.64 1.08
C VAL A 98 -4.99 -12.43 1.59
N ILE A 99 -4.98 -11.34 0.84
CA ILE A 99 -5.87 -10.21 1.10
C ILE A 99 -7.30 -10.61 0.71
N LYS A 100 -8.21 -10.77 1.68
CA LYS A 100 -9.62 -11.06 1.40
C LYS A 100 -10.56 -9.87 1.56
N ARG A 101 -10.11 -8.82 2.23
CA ARG A 101 -10.87 -7.59 2.41
C ARG A 101 -9.95 -6.37 2.30
N MET A 102 -10.46 -5.34 1.67
CA MET A 102 -9.80 -4.04 1.52
C MET A 102 -10.78 -2.94 1.92
N ALA A 103 -10.30 -1.91 2.61
CA ALA A 103 -11.15 -0.80 3.05
C ALA A 103 -10.41 0.53 2.96
N LYS A 104 -11.14 1.57 2.53
CA LYS A 104 -10.71 2.98 2.57
C LYS A 104 -11.27 3.61 3.84
N TRP A 105 -10.44 4.30 4.60
CA TRP A 105 -10.80 4.98 5.84
C TRP A 105 -11.71 4.14 6.75
N PRO A 106 -11.26 2.93 7.15
CA PRO A 106 -12.11 1.97 7.83
C PRO A 106 -12.52 2.45 9.23
N VAL A 107 -13.67 1.99 9.69
CA VAL A 107 -13.99 2.02 11.13
C VAL A 107 -13.03 1.08 11.86
N TRP A 108 -12.48 1.53 12.98
CA TRP A 108 -11.64 0.72 13.85
C TRP A 108 -12.32 0.46 15.18
N VAL A 109 -12.41 -0.80 15.59
CA VAL A 109 -12.94 -1.20 16.89
C VAL A 109 -11.77 -1.55 17.80
N PRO A 110 -11.60 -0.88 18.94
CA PRO A 110 -10.56 -1.23 19.91
C PRO A 110 -10.75 -2.66 20.43
N ALA A 111 -9.70 -3.46 20.37
CA ALA A 111 -9.69 -4.75 21.05
C ALA A 111 -9.57 -4.55 22.58
N PRO A 112 -9.99 -5.51 23.43
CA PRO A 112 -9.94 -5.38 24.89
C PRO A 112 -8.60 -4.88 25.42
N TYR A 113 -7.51 -5.41 24.93
CA TYR A 113 -6.16 -5.00 25.36
C TYR A 113 -5.83 -3.52 25.04
N HIS A 114 -6.45 -2.90 24.03
CA HIS A 114 -6.30 -1.48 23.77
C HIS A 114 -7.00 -0.65 24.84
N LEU A 115 -8.17 -1.09 25.31
CA LEU A 115 -8.94 -0.42 26.35
C LEU A 115 -8.25 -0.51 27.70
N GLU A 116 -7.57 -1.63 27.99
CA GLU A 116 -6.75 -1.81 29.19
C GLU A 116 -5.55 -0.84 29.22
N GLN A 117 -4.89 -0.65 28.08
CA GLN A 117 -3.73 0.23 27.99
C GLN A 117 -4.08 1.71 27.85
N ILE A 118 -5.21 2.02 27.22
CA ILE A 118 -5.67 3.39 26.92
C ILE A 118 -7.17 3.47 27.23
N PRO A 119 -7.54 3.67 28.51
CA PRO A 119 -8.95 3.70 28.94
C PRO A 119 -9.82 4.74 28.22
N SER A 120 -9.22 5.84 27.73
CA SER A 120 -9.93 6.88 26.98
C SER A 120 -10.50 6.39 25.63
N LEU A 121 -10.06 5.22 25.14
CA LEU A 121 -10.62 4.58 23.95
C LEU A 121 -12.00 3.96 24.20
N ALA A 122 -12.47 3.86 25.46
CA ALA A 122 -13.82 3.33 25.79
C ALA A 122 -14.94 4.08 25.06
N LYS A 123 -14.78 5.37 24.77
CA LYS A 123 -15.72 6.14 23.93
C LYS A 123 -15.88 5.60 22.51
N HIS A 124 -14.94 4.79 22.03
CA HIS A 124 -14.93 4.18 20.71
C HIS A 124 -15.21 2.66 20.72
N ILE A 125 -15.78 2.13 21.81
CA ILE A 125 -16.06 0.69 21.92
C ILE A 125 -16.97 0.16 20.79
N ASN A 126 -17.85 1.01 20.26
CA ASN A 126 -18.73 0.70 19.13
C ASN A 126 -18.09 1.05 17.75
N GLY A 127 -16.84 1.46 17.75
CA GLY A 127 -16.08 1.81 16.56
C GLY A 127 -15.66 3.28 16.49
N MET A 128 -14.41 3.50 16.14
CA MET A 128 -13.85 4.81 15.81
C MET A 128 -14.03 5.04 14.30
N PRO A 129 -14.75 6.08 13.88
CA PRO A 129 -14.90 6.40 12.45
C PRO A 129 -13.56 6.56 11.74
N GLY A 130 -13.54 6.37 10.42
CA GLY A 130 -12.38 6.70 9.58
C GLY A 130 -11.98 8.17 9.72
N GLY A 131 -10.68 8.44 9.80
CA GLY A 131 -10.13 9.77 10.01
C GLY A 131 -8.63 9.73 10.29
N LEU A 132 -8.03 10.92 10.45
CA LEU A 132 -6.59 11.05 10.69
C LEU A 132 -6.14 10.48 12.03
N ASP A 133 -7.02 10.51 13.04
CA ASP A 133 -6.76 9.98 14.38
C ASP A 133 -7.04 8.47 14.49
N ASN A 134 -7.66 7.88 13.46
CA ASN A 134 -7.96 6.45 13.43
C ASN A 134 -6.66 5.66 13.19
N PRO A 135 -6.31 4.70 14.06
CA PRO A 135 -5.04 3.96 13.93
C PRO A 135 -4.93 3.10 12.68
N MET A 136 -6.04 2.79 11.99
CA MET A 136 -6.02 2.09 10.70
C MET A 136 -5.69 3.03 9.52
N GLY A 137 -5.81 4.34 9.72
CA GLY A 137 -5.48 5.35 8.73
C GLY A 137 -6.32 5.29 7.45
N ALA A 138 -5.69 5.72 6.35
CA ALA A 138 -6.37 5.90 5.06
C ALA A 138 -6.83 4.60 4.40
N ARG A 139 -6.14 3.50 4.63
CA ARG A 139 -6.42 2.18 4.03
C ARG A 139 -6.09 1.05 5.00
N ALA A 140 -6.84 -0.05 4.85
CA ALA A 140 -6.52 -1.31 5.51
C ALA A 140 -6.74 -2.49 4.57
N MET A 141 -5.82 -3.45 4.61
CA MET A 141 -5.88 -4.73 3.92
C MET A 141 -5.83 -5.85 4.95
N TYR A 142 -6.84 -6.72 4.93
CA TYR A 142 -7.09 -7.75 5.92
C TYR A 142 -6.55 -9.08 5.42
N LEU A 143 -5.69 -9.71 6.21
CA LEU A 143 -4.96 -10.92 5.84
C LEU A 143 -5.64 -12.17 6.36
N TYR A 144 -5.83 -13.15 5.49
CA TYR A 144 -6.48 -14.42 5.80
C TYR A 144 -5.60 -15.61 5.41
N GLN A 145 -5.68 -16.67 6.22
CA GLN A 145 -5.18 -18.01 5.87
C GLN A 145 -6.38 -18.91 5.62
N GLY A 146 -6.59 -19.30 4.36
CA GLY A 146 -7.87 -19.91 3.99
C GLY A 146 -9.04 -19.01 4.36
N GLU A 147 -10.01 -19.49 5.12
CA GLU A 147 -11.15 -18.71 5.61
C GLU A 147 -10.90 -18.04 6.97
N VAL A 148 -9.75 -18.29 7.59
CA VAL A 148 -9.44 -17.78 8.94
C VAL A 148 -8.81 -16.39 8.84
N ASP A 149 -9.43 -15.41 9.51
CA ASP A 149 -8.85 -14.07 9.69
C ASP A 149 -7.64 -14.17 10.62
N THR A 150 -6.46 -13.78 10.12
CA THR A 150 -5.21 -13.82 10.91
C THR A 150 -5.14 -12.73 11.98
N ILE A 151 -6.11 -11.82 12.01
CA ILE A 151 -6.10 -10.59 12.83
C ILE A 151 -4.94 -9.65 12.48
N ASN A 152 -4.06 -10.02 11.55
CA ASN A 152 -3.02 -9.15 11.04
C ASN A 152 -3.54 -8.32 9.86
N ARG A 153 -3.07 -7.09 9.79
CA ARG A 153 -3.46 -6.10 8.78
C ARG A 153 -2.22 -5.41 8.22
N ILE A 154 -2.28 -5.02 6.96
CA ILE A 154 -1.43 -3.97 6.41
C ILE A 154 -2.29 -2.71 6.39
N HIS A 155 -1.89 -1.65 7.09
CA HIS A 155 -2.75 -0.47 7.29
C HIS A 155 -1.96 0.83 7.39
N GLY A 156 -2.66 1.94 7.23
CA GLY A 156 -2.13 3.30 7.39
C GLY A 156 -2.00 3.75 8.84
N GLY A 157 -2.09 5.05 9.08
CA GLY A 157 -2.14 5.66 10.42
C GLY A 157 -0.83 5.63 11.20
N THR A 158 0.24 5.10 10.64
CA THR A 158 1.57 5.07 11.27
C THR A 158 2.27 6.41 11.06
N THR A 159 2.87 6.96 12.11
CA THR A 159 3.64 8.20 12.02
C THR A 159 5.05 7.97 11.46
N PRO A 160 5.71 9.00 10.89
CA PRO A 160 7.09 8.88 10.41
C PRO A 160 8.08 8.35 11.46
N ALA A 161 7.92 8.73 12.71
CA ALA A 161 8.77 8.28 13.83
C ALA A 161 8.59 6.79 14.19
N GLN A 162 7.45 6.20 13.82
CA GLN A 162 7.17 4.79 14.09
C GLN A 162 7.68 3.87 12.96
N ILE A 163 7.89 4.40 11.74
CA ILE A 163 8.41 3.61 10.63
C ILE A 163 9.80 3.06 10.97
N GLY A 164 10.00 1.77 10.74
CA GLY A 164 11.23 1.06 11.11
C GLY A 164 11.24 0.55 12.55
N SER A 165 10.14 0.71 13.30
CA SER A 165 10.03 0.22 14.67
C SER A 165 9.31 -1.13 14.78
N LYS A 166 9.53 -1.83 15.92
CA LYS A 166 8.88 -3.11 16.25
C LYS A 166 7.93 -2.91 17.43
N LYS A 167 6.93 -2.07 17.27
CA LYS A 167 6.05 -1.62 18.38
C LYS A 167 4.56 -1.90 18.15
N THR A 168 4.13 -2.41 16.99
CA THR A 168 2.72 -2.73 16.75
C THR A 168 2.30 -3.99 17.50
N ALA A 169 0.99 -4.24 17.56
CA ALA A 169 0.43 -5.44 18.19
C ALA A 169 0.46 -6.71 17.30
N GLY A 170 1.04 -6.61 16.09
CA GLY A 170 1.13 -7.70 15.10
C GLY A 170 0.96 -7.21 13.67
N CYS A 171 0.24 -6.11 13.47
CA CYS A 171 -0.02 -5.52 12.16
C CYS A 171 1.23 -4.88 11.53
N PHE A 172 1.15 -4.64 10.22
CA PHE A 172 2.17 -3.96 9.41
C PHE A 172 1.69 -2.54 9.13
N GLY A 173 2.20 -1.59 9.93
CA GLY A 173 1.80 -0.18 9.86
C GLY A 173 2.61 0.58 8.83
N MET A 174 1.95 1.41 8.03
CA MET A 174 2.52 2.25 6.97
C MET A 174 2.12 3.71 7.15
N LEU A 175 2.85 4.63 6.53
CA LEU A 175 2.34 5.99 6.32
C LEU A 175 1.07 5.98 5.49
N ASN A 176 0.17 6.94 5.70
CA ASN A 176 -1.04 7.06 4.89
C ASN A 176 -0.73 7.21 3.40
N ILE A 177 0.25 8.00 3.02
CA ILE A 177 0.66 8.17 1.62
C ILE A 177 1.20 6.88 1.00
N ASP A 178 1.90 6.05 1.77
CA ASP A 178 2.48 4.81 1.28
C ASP A 178 1.47 3.67 1.18
N ILE A 179 0.53 3.58 2.14
CA ILE A 179 -0.53 2.58 2.06
C ILE A 179 -1.52 2.89 0.93
N ILE A 180 -1.81 4.16 0.63
CA ILE A 180 -2.61 4.56 -0.54
C ILE A 180 -1.90 4.11 -1.81
N HIS A 181 -0.60 4.41 -1.95
CA HIS A 181 0.18 4.01 -3.11
C HIS A 181 0.21 2.49 -3.32
N LEU A 182 0.33 1.70 -2.25
CA LEU A 182 0.28 0.23 -2.33
C LEU A 182 -1.13 -0.27 -2.65
N TYR A 183 -2.15 0.26 -1.98
CA TYR A 183 -3.55 -0.12 -2.12
C TYR A 183 -4.06 -0.03 -3.56
N ASP A 184 -3.66 1.01 -4.29
CA ASP A 184 -4.05 1.24 -5.69
C ASP A 184 -3.36 0.27 -6.68
N ARG A 185 -2.42 -0.57 -6.21
CA ARG A 185 -1.62 -1.52 -7.00
C ARG A 185 -1.87 -2.97 -6.69
N VAL A 186 -2.70 -3.24 -5.70
CA VAL A 186 -3.05 -4.60 -5.27
C VAL A 186 -4.56 -4.79 -5.27
N ALA A 187 -5.02 -6.02 -5.15
CA ALA A 187 -6.44 -6.37 -5.16
C ALA A 187 -6.77 -7.44 -4.12
N ILE A 188 -8.06 -7.69 -3.91
CA ILE A 188 -8.51 -8.90 -3.22
C ILE A 188 -7.96 -10.11 -3.97
N GLY A 189 -7.43 -11.09 -3.26
CA GLY A 189 -6.73 -12.24 -3.82
C GLY A 189 -5.20 -12.07 -3.86
N THR A 190 -4.66 -10.88 -3.62
CA THR A 190 -3.20 -10.68 -3.56
C THR A 190 -2.58 -11.55 -2.47
N ARG A 191 -1.56 -12.34 -2.86
CA ARG A 191 -0.76 -13.18 -1.95
C ARG A 191 0.18 -12.30 -1.12
N VAL A 192 0.28 -12.63 0.16
CA VAL A 192 1.16 -11.97 1.12
C VAL A 192 2.03 -13.03 1.79
N VAL A 193 3.34 -12.86 1.72
CA VAL A 193 4.35 -13.72 2.36
C VAL A 193 5.04 -12.91 3.44
N VAL A 194 4.97 -13.37 4.68
CA VAL A 194 5.65 -12.76 5.83
C VAL A 194 6.81 -13.65 6.23
N LEU A 195 8.02 -13.14 6.08
CA LEU A 195 9.26 -13.86 6.39
C LEU A 195 9.40 -14.10 7.91
N GLY A 196 9.93 -15.24 8.29
CA GLY A 196 10.19 -15.63 9.68
C GLY A 196 11.55 -15.12 10.23
#